data_dc094433620d7a0f1eeec2a495fc74c7
#
_entry.id   dc094433620d7a0f1eeec2a495fc74c7
#
_cell.length_a   1.000
_cell.length_b   1.000
_cell.length_c   1.000
_cell.angle_alpha   90.00
_cell.angle_beta   90.00
_cell.angle_gamma   90.00
#
_symmetry.space_group_name_H-M   'P 1'
#
loop_
_entity.id
_entity.type
_entity.pdbx_description
1 polymer ?
#
loop_
_entity_poly.entity_id
_entity_poly.type
_entity_poly.pdbx_seq_one_letter_code
_entity_poly.pdbx_strand_id
1 'polypeptide(L)'
;MKKLFYLFLLLPAAFLPARTSAQQAEQGLQGTIQNIQSRKIQSLNGQWNYIADPYENGYYDYRHQPFDQSKSGTGGYYDDKQQTDKSELLEYNFDLYPTMNVPGDWNSQSERLALYEGTVWLRRKFNPHVQKGKRYLLYFAAVNYEAHVYLNGKKLGVHKGGFTPFEFEVTGKLKEGDNSIVLKVDNVRKQDEIPTINTDWWNYGGITRDVFLAELPQHYITDYKVQLAKGSMNQISGYVQLSASSASTRVTIDIPELKLKKTVSTDASGRAEINIPVKNIKYWSPENPYLYAVNISSADEQLKDKIGFRTIAAKGEEILLNGKSIFLRGISLHDENPLTAGRLRGDGDMRMMLQWAKEMNCNYVRLAHYPHNEEMIRLADEMGLLVWAEVPVYWTISWENPDTYVNAKQQLTDLIVRDKNRASVIVWSIGNETPLSEPRHKFMGNLAKVARGLDDTRLVAAALEVHREGRTIILNDPLGEQIDLVSFNEYAGWYWGGTPTEILDYSFDIKYKKPVVITEFGGDALGGFHGDANTRWTEEYQEALYKNQLIMLGKIDGLRGMTPWILADFRSPRRPHPVYQKFWNRKGLVSETGKKKLAFYTLRDFYLKMQEKYK
;
A
#
# COMPACT_ATOMS: atom_id res chain seq x y z
N MET A 1 -43.47 -64.29 32.59
CA MET A 1 -42.57 -63.75 31.59
C MET A 1 -42.95 -62.31 31.33
N LYS A 2 -42.23 -61.37 32.01
CA LYS A 2 -42.45 -59.90 31.84
C LYS A 2 -41.39 -59.40 30.89
N LYS A 3 -41.77 -58.85 29.74
CA LYS A 3 -40.87 -58.17 28.80
C LYS A 3 -40.71 -56.71 29.22
N LEU A 4 -39.46 -56.31 29.52
CA LEU A 4 -39.08 -54.92 29.78
C LEU A 4 -38.76 -54.25 28.44
N PHE A 5 -39.49 -53.19 28.10
CA PHE A 5 -39.20 -52.31 26.99
C PHE A 5 -38.28 -51.18 27.47
N TYR A 6 -37.08 -51.08 26.94
CA TYR A 6 -36.22 -49.90 27.10
C TYR A 6 -36.55 -48.89 26.00
N LEU A 7 -37.04 -47.74 26.43
CA LEU A 7 -37.27 -46.58 25.56
C LEU A 7 -35.96 -45.77 25.49
N PHE A 8 -35.26 -45.79 24.35
CA PHE A 8 -34.14 -44.91 24.09
C PHE A 8 -34.65 -43.54 23.65
N LEU A 9 -34.52 -42.52 24.50
CA LEU A 9 -34.69 -41.12 24.14
C LEU A 9 -33.48 -40.66 23.35
N LEU A 10 -33.64 -40.52 22.01
CA LEU A 10 -32.70 -39.81 21.15
C LEU A 10 -32.93 -38.30 21.30
N LEU A 11 -32.04 -37.62 22.01
CA LEU A 11 -31.92 -36.17 21.99
C LEU A 11 -31.33 -35.75 20.63
N PRO A 12 -31.96 -34.85 19.88
CA PRO A 12 -31.32 -34.32 18.66
C PRO A 12 -30.15 -33.40 19.07
N ALA A 13 -28.95 -33.83 18.75
CA ALA A 13 -27.80 -32.94 18.78
C ALA A 13 -28.02 -31.82 17.74
N ALA A 14 -28.28 -30.61 18.22
CA ALA A 14 -28.34 -29.44 17.38
C ALA A 14 -26.92 -29.19 16.79
N PHE A 15 -26.70 -29.61 15.57
CA PHE A 15 -25.55 -29.16 14.76
C PHE A 15 -25.73 -27.66 14.50
N LEU A 16 -25.05 -26.82 15.27
CA LEU A 16 -24.80 -25.44 14.87
C LEU A 16 -23.89 -25.51 13.63
N PRO A 17 -24.31 -24.99 12.47
CA PRO A 17 -23.43 -24.96 11.32
C PRO A 17 -22.20 -24.13 11.66
N ALA A 18 -21.02 -24.68 11.43
CA ALA A 18 -19.77 -23.90 11.46
C ALA A 18 -19.94 -22.74 10.48
N ARG A 19 -19.85 -21.51 10.99
CA ARG A 19 -19.88 -20.31 10.13
C ARG A 19 -18.73 -20.42 9.14
N THR A 20 -19.03 -20.30 7.85
CA THR A 20 -18.01 -20.26 6.80
C THR A 20 -17.14 -19.01 7.00
N SER A 21 -15.87 -19.07 6.59
CA SER A 21 -14.92 -17.95 6.64
C SER A 21 -15.49 -16.66 6.02
N ALA A 22 -16.33 -16.77 5.00
CA ALA A 22 -17.05 -15.67 4.37
C ALA A 22 -18.07 -14.98 5.31
N GLN A 23 -18.75 -15.73 6.20
CA GLN A 23 -19.68 -15.14 7.18
C GLN A 23 -18.99 -14.46 8.36
N GLN A 24 -17.75 -14.85 8.67
CA GLN A 24 -16.91 -14.12 9.64
C GLN A 24 -16.36 -12.81 9.05
N ALA A 25 -16.17 -12.74 7.72
CA ALA A 25 -15.64 -11.57 7.02
C ALA A 25 -16.65 -10.42 6.86
N GLU A 26 -17.95 -10.63 7.06
CA GLU A 26 -18.95 -9.55 7.03
C GLU A 26 -19.05 -8.75 8.34
N GLN A 27 -18.47 -9.23 9.44
CA GLN A 27 -18.38 -8.46 10.67
C GLN A 27 -17.17 -7.52 10.61
N GLY A 28 -17.42 -6.31 10.05
CA GLY A 28 -16.60 -5.10 10.22
C GLY A 28 -15.10 -5.29 10.04
N LEU A 29 -14.62 -5.24 8.78
CA LEU A 29 -13.19 -5.03 8.51
C LEU A 29 -12.75 -3.75 9.23
N GLN A 30 -11.94 -3.90 10.28
CA GLN A 30 -11.32 -2.79 10.98
C GLN A 30 -9.92 -2.60 10.38
N GLY A 31 -9.57 -1.36 10.04
CA GLY A 31 -8.19 -0.99 9.76
C GLY A 31 -7.35 -1.06 11.05
N THR A 32 -6.04 -1.05 10.90
CA THR A 32 -5.11 -0.97 12.02
C THR A 32 -5.20 0.39 12.74
N ILE A 33 -4.66 0.43 13.96
CA ILE A 33 -4.56 1.66 14.74
C ILE A 33 -3.85 2.76 13.92
N GLN A 34 -4.43 3.94 13.88
CA GLN A 34 -3.85 5.06 13.16
C GLN A 34 -2.75 5.78 13.96
N ASN A 35 -1.82 6.39 13.22
CA ASN A 35 -0.81 7.30 13.75
C ASN A 35 0.00 6.69 14.89
N ILE A 36 0.57 5.52 14.62
CA ILE A 36 1.40 4.78 15.59
C ILE A 36 2.59 5.62 16.09
N GLN A 37 3.15 6.49 15.24
CA GLN A 37 4.31 7.33 15.55
C GLN A 37 4.02 8.40 16.61
N SER A 38 2.75 8.78 16.83
CA SER A 38 2.37 9.74 17.88
C SER A 38 2.29 9.12 19.27
N ARG A 39 2.56 7.83 19.40
CA ARG A 39 2.38 7.05 20.63
C ARG A 39 3.70 6.70 21.29
N LYS A 40 3.63 6.19 22.51
CA LYS A 40 4.79 5.61 23.17
C LYS A 40 5.09 4.25 22.54
N ILE A 41 6.17 4.19 21.75
CA ILE A 41 6.59 3.00 21.02
C ILE A 41 8.00 2.59 21.40
N GLN A 42 8.23 1.28 21.43
CA GLN A 42 9.56 0.67 21.40
C GLN A 42 9.79 0.13 19.99
N SER A 43 10.82 0.63 19.30
CA SER A 43 11.21 0.07 18.00
C SER A 43 11.80 -1.32 18.18
N LEU A 44 11.34 -2.25 17.37
CA LEU A 44 11.88 -3.60 17.25
C LEU A 44 12.70 -3.77 15.96
N ASN A 45 12.97 -2.68 15.25
CA ASN A 45 13.86 -2.65 14.09
C ASN A 45 15.30 -3.07 14.47
N GLY A 46 16.12 -3.29 13.45
CA GLY A 46 17.53 -3.65 13.60
C GLY A 46 17.82 -5.08 13.14
N GLN A 47 18.75 -5.74 13.80
CA GLN A 47 19.20 -7.09 13.41
C GLN A 47 18.23 -8.17 13.92
N TRP A 48 17.71 -8.98 12.99
CA TRP A 48 16.91 -10.17 13.27
C TRP A 48 17.64 -11.40 12.75
N ASN A 49 17.76 -12.45 13.58
CA ASN A 49 18.27 -13.72 13.09
C ASN A 49 17.28 -14.35 12.10
N TYR A 50 17.80 -15.06 11.09
CA TYR A 50 16.92 -15.70 10.12
C TYR A 50 17.36 -17.10 9.73
N ILE A 51 16.39 -17.95 9.41
CA ILE A 51 16.57 -19.30 8.88
C ILE A 51 15.76 -19.40 7.58
N ALA A 52 16.43 -19.66 6.46
CA ALA A 52 15.73 -20.00 5.22
C ALA A 52 15.25 -21.46 5.30
N ASP A 53 13.97 -21.68 5.07
CA ASP A 53 13.32 -22.99 5.25
C ASP A 53 12.52 -23.39 3.98
N PRO A 54 13.21 -23.74 2.88
CA PRO A 54 12.56 -24.02 1.60
C PRO A 54 11.67 -25.26 1.61
N TYR A 55 11.82 -26.13 2.59
CA TYR A 55 11.02 -27.34 2.77
C TYR A 55 9.98 -27.24 3.89
N GLU A 56 9.91 -26.09 4.55
CA GLU A 56 9.01 -25.83 5.68
C GLU A 56 9.15 -26.82 6.84
N ASN A 57 10.37 -27.37 7.05
CA ASN A 57 10.68 -28.29 8.14
C ASN A 57 10.45 -27.68 9.53
N GLY A 58 10.57 -26.35 9.64
CA GLY A 58 10.26 -25.63 10.88
C GLY A 58 8.77 -25.48 11.15
N TYR A 59 7.91 -25.77 10.17
CA TYR A 59 6.46 -25.64 10.30
C TYR A 59 5.73 -26.97 10.28
N TYR A 60 6.14 -27.93 9.43
CA TYR A 60 5.50 -29.23 9.27
C TYR A 60 6.34 -30.38 9.85
N ASP A 61 5.66 -31.33 10.46
CA ASP A 61 6.26 -32.60 10.84
C ASP A 61 6.43 -33.53 9.61
N TYR A 62 7.04 -34.72 9.84
CA TYR A 62 7.27 -35.71 8.76
C TYR A 62 5.97 -36.27 8.14
N ARG A 63 4.81 -36.02 8.73
CA ARG A 63 3.48 -36.37 8.20
C ARG A 63 2.82 -35.17 7.50
N HIS A 64 3.56 -34.08 7.33
CA HIS A 64 3.06 -32.82 6.78
C HIS A 64 1.90 -32.23 7.62
N GLN A 65 1.98 -32.37 8.96
CA GLN A 65 1.04 -31.74 9.88
C GLN A 65 1.69 -30.49 10.52
N PRO A 66 1.01 -29.34 10.56
CA PRO A 66 1.58 -28.15 11.17
C PRO A 66 1.82 -28.36 12.66
N PHE A 67 3.03 -28.07 13.14
CA PHE A 67 3.39 -28.18 14.54
C PHE A 67 2.49 -27.33 15.45
N ASP A 68 2.13 -26.13 15.03
CA ASP A 68 1.30 -25.20 15.81
C ASP A 68 -0.19 -25.58 15.89
N GLN A 69 -0.61 -26.61 15.15
CA GLN A 69 -1.94 -27.22 15.21
C GLN A 69 -1.93 -28.60 15.89
N SER A 70 -0.76 -29.11 16.25
CA SER A 70 -0.62 -30.35 17.00
C SER A 70 -1.13 -30.20 18.44
N LYS A 71 -1.47 -31.32 19.11
CA LYS A 71 -1.91 -31.30 20.53
C LYS A 71 -0.87 -30.71 21.48
N SER A 72 0.43 -30.90 21.19
CA SER A 72 1.52 -30.34 21.99
C SER A 72 1.71 -28.85 21.68
N GLY A 73 1.44 -28.41 20.44
CA GLY A 73 1.72 -27.07 19.96
C GLY A 73 3.21 -26.72 19.95
N THR A 74 4.09 -27.74 19.94
CA THR A 74 5.56 -27.59 20.05
C THR A 74 6.26 -28.37 18.95
N GLY A 75 7.54 -28.09 18.73
CA GLY A 75 8.41 -28.78 17.77
C GLY A 75 8.75 -27.95 16.53
N GLY A 76 8.08 -26.83 16.31
CA GLY A 76 8.39 -25.91 15.20
C GLY A 76 9.46 -24.88 15.58
N TYR A 77 10.02 -24.19 14.58
CA TYR A 77 11.05 -23.14 14.80
C TYR A 77 10.52 -21.96 15.62
N TYR A 78 9.20 -21.76 15.69
CA TYR A 78 8.57 -20.71 16.50
C TYR A 78 8.73 -20.93 18.02
N ASP A 79 9.06 -22.14 18.48
CA ASP A 79 9.33 -22.42 19.90
C ASP A 79 10.56 -21.66 20.41
N ASP A 80 11.49 -21.28 19.51
CA ASP A 80 12.77 -20.64 19.82
C ASP A 80 13.52 -21.40 20.95
N LYS A 81 13.46 -22.74 20.86
CA LYS A 81 13.98 -23.64 21.89
C LYS A 81 15.48 -23.43 22.08
N GLN A 82 15.91 -23.32 23.32
CA GLN A 82 17.31 -23.26 23.69
C GLN A 82 17.76 -24.63 24.22
N GLN A 83 18.94 -25.06 23.82
CA GLN A 83 19.54 -26.28 24.36
C GLN A 83 19.97 -26.04 25.82
N THR A 84 19.40 -26.81 26.74
CA THR A 84 19.70 -26.71 28.17
C THR A 84 20.70 -27.76 28.60
N ASP A 85 20.77 -28.89 27.88
CA ASP A 85 21.71 -29.96 28.07
C ASP A 85 22.38 -30.34 26.74
N LYS A 86 23.68 -30.62 26.74
CA LYS A 86 24.46 -30.94 25.53
C LYS A 86 24.03 -32.24 24.85
N SER A 87 23.34 -33.13 25.57
CA SER A 87 22.79 -34.38 25.02
C SER A 87 21.42 -34.20 24.38
N GLU A 88 20.81 -33.04 24.56
CA GLU A 88 19.50 -32.75 23.99
C GLU A 88 19.59 -32.51 22.46
N LEU A 89 18.78 -33.24 21.69
CA LEU A 89 18.68 -33.03 20.26
C LEU A 89 18.02 -31.67 19.99
N LEU A 90 18.77 -30.78 19.34
CA LEU A 90 18.26 -29.49 18.84
C LEU A 90 18.74 -29.32 17.39
N GLU A 91 17.82 -29.39 16.44
CA GLU A 91 18.12 -29.33 15.01
C GLU A 91 18.27 -27.90 14.48
N TYR A 92 17.91 -26.88 15.26
CA TYR A 92 18.09 -25.48 14.93
C TYR A 92 18.40 -24.64 16.16
N ASN A 93 19.12 -23.53 15.96
CA ASN A 93 19.38 -22.54 16.99
C ASN A 93 19.55 -21.17 16.33
N PHE A 94 18.57 -20.27 16.48
CA PHE A 94 18.62 -18.95 15.86
C PHE A 94 19.87 -18.15 16.21
N ASP A 95 20.45 -18.35 17.41
CA ASP A 95 21.65 -17.61 17.84
C ASP A 95 22.90 -17.98 17.01
N LEU A 96 22.88 -19.12 16.31
CA LEU A 96 23.95 -19.58 15.42
C LEU A 96 23.73 -19.19 13.96
N TYR A 97 22.55 -18.67 13.61
CA TYR A 97 22.21 -18.26 12.26
C TYR A 97 22.52 -16.77 12.01
N PRO A 98 22.74 -16.39 10.74
CA PRO A 98 23.02 -14.99 10.39
C PRO A 98 21.84 -14.08 10.72
N THR A 99 22.12 -12.77 10.66
CA THR A 99 21.12 -11.72 10.85
C THR A 99 20.87 -10.94 9.56
N MET A 100 19.70 -10.33 9.47
CA MET A 100 19.37 -9.32 8.46
C MET A 100 18.76 -8.10 9.10
N ASN A 101 18.84 -6.96 8.41
CA ASN A 101 18.23 -5.71 8.86
C ASN A 101 16.70 -5.74 8.67
N VAL A 102 15.97 -5.32 9.68
CA VAL A 102 14.56 -4.99 9.64
C VAL A 102 14.44 -3.49 9.95
N PRO A 103 13.74 -2.70 9.14
CA PRO A 103 13.08 -3.05 7.90
C PRO A 103 14.04 -3.45 6.77
N GLY A 104 13.58 -4.36 5.91
CA GLY A 104 14.30 -4.78 4.73
C GLY A 104 13.82 -6.12 4.16
N ASP A 105 14.16 -6.34 2.91
CA ASP A 105 13.91 -7.60 2.22
C ASP A 105 15.14 -8.50 2.28
N TRP A 106 14.94 -9.82 2.18
CA TRP A 106 16.06 -10.76 2.15
C TRP A 106 16.73 -10.86 0.79
N ASN A 107 16.03 -10.47 -0.30
CA ASN A 107 16.53 -10.62 -1.66
C ASN A 107 17.69 -9.66 -1.97
N SER A 108 17.67 -8.45 -1.36
CA SER A 108 18.76 -7.47 -1.52
C SER A 108 19.86 -7.59 -0.47
N GLN A 109 19.63 -8.32 0.64
CA GLN A 109 20.58 -8.42 1.75
C GLN A 109 21.41 -9.70 1.72
N SER A 110 21.03 -10.70 0.92
CA SER A 110 21.75 -11.97 0.83
C SER A 110 21.79 -12.46 -0.61
N GLU A 111 22.99 -12.65 -1.16
CA GLU A 111 23.19 -13.21 -2.52
C GLU A 111 22.53 -14.59 -2.65
N ARG A 112 22.55 -15.41 -1.60
CA ARG A 112 21.91 -16.72 -1.59
C ARG A 112 20.39 -16.66 -1.69
N LEU A 113 19.79 -15.53 -1.28
CA LEU A 113 18.36 -15.32 -1.29
C LEU A 113 17.92 -14.36 -2.39
N ALA A 114 18.81 -13.93 -3.28
CA ALA A 114 18.50 -12.91 -4.30
C ALA A 114 17.30 -13.30 -5.20
N LEU A 115 17.17 -14.59 -5.53
CA LEU A 115 16.07 -15.15 -6.33
C LEU A 115 15.11 -16.01 -5.51
N TYR A 116 15.28 -16.05 -4.19
CA TYR A 116 14.51 -16.95 -3.33
C TYR A 116 13.08 -16.45 -3.13
N GLU A 117 12.13 -17.30 -3.46
CA GLU A 117 10.74 -17.23 -3.05
C GLU A 117 10.43 -18.48 -2.23
N GLY A 118 9.94 -18.32 -1.01
CA GLY A 118 9.71 -19.40 -0.06
C GLY A 118 9.61 -18.90 1.36
N THR A 119 9.69 -19.85 2.29
CA THR A 119 9.61 -19.59 3.72
C THR A 119 10.95 -19.16 4.30
N VAL A 120 10.93 -18.05 5.05
CA VAL A 120 12.03 -17.60 5.91
C VAL A 120 11.49 -17.35 7.32
N TRP A 121 12.15 -17.92 8.31
CA TRP A 121 11.87 -17.66 9.71
C TRP A 121 12.76 -16.52 10.20
N LEU A 122 12.14 -15.53 10.88
CA LEU A 122 12.83 -14.38 11.45
C LEU A 122 12.58 -14.31 12.95
N ARG A 123 13.62 -14.08 13.74
CA ARG A 123 13.53 -14.01 15.20
C ARG A 123 14.16 -12.73 15.76
N ARG A 124 13.45 -12.11 16.72
CA ARG A 124 13.94 -10.98 17.52
C ARG A 124 13.73 -11.24 19.00
N LYS A 125 14.80 -11.18 19.80
CA LYS A 125 14.72 -11.06 21.26
C LYS A 125 14.62 -9.60 21.66
N PHE A 126 13.81 -9.28 22.68
CA PHE A 126 13.61 -7.93 23.16
C PHE A 126 13.14 -7.91 24.60
N ASN A 127 13.40 -6.80 25.32
CA ASN A 127 13.03 -6.59 26.71
C ASN A 127 12.08 -5.38 26.79
N PRO A 128 10.76 -5.59 26.91
CA PRO A 128 9.82 -4.50 27.12
C PRO A 128 9.78 -4.13 28.61
N HIS A 129 9.52 -2.84 28.88
CA HIS A 129 9.11 -2.41 30.21
C HIS A 129 7.58 -2.49 30.30
N VAL A 130 7.08 -3.54 30.94
CA VAL A 130 5.63 -3.78 31.06
C VAL A 130 5.04 -3.05 32.26
N GLN A 131 4.05 -2.19 32.03
CA GLN A 131 3.37 -1.42 33.06
C GLN A 131 1.97 -1.97 33.34
N LYS A 132 1.63 -2.15 34.63
CA LYS A 132 0.29 -2.54 35.05
C LYS A 132 -0.76 -1.49 34.60
N GLY A 133 -1.88 -1.93 34.06
CA GLY A 133 -2.94 -1.04 33.59
C GLY A 133 -2.71 -0.42 32.22
N LYS A 134 -1.67 -0.83 31.48
CA LYS A 134 -1.45 -0.50 30.07
C LYS A 134 -1.84 -1.64 29.16
N ARG A 135 -2.14 -1.30 27.90
CA ARG A 135 -2.32 -2.25 26.80
C ARG A 135 -1.10 -2.20 25.87
N TYR A 136 -0.84 -3.29 25.20
CA TYR A 136 0.31 -3.42 24.32
C TYR A 136 -0.11 -4.00 22.97
N LEU A 137 0.24 -3.30 21.89
CA LEU A 137 0.08 -3.77 20.53
C LEU A 137 1.44 -4.03 19.90
N LEU A 138 1.59 -5.21 19.29
CA LEU A 138 2.69 -5.53 18.41
C LEU A 138 2.26 -5.17 16.98
N TYR A 139 2.89 -4.14 16.41
CA TYR A 139 2.52 -3.53 15.14
C TYR A 139 3.60 -3.79 14.09
N PHE A 140 3.18 -4.24 12.91
CA PHE A 140 4.02 -4.42 11.73
C PHE A 140 3.51 -3.51 10.62
N ALA A 141 4.37 -2.64 10.09
CA ALA A 141 3.97 -1.70 9.04
C ALA A 141 3.85 -2.39 7.65
N ALA A 142 4.61 -3.46 7.39
CA ALA A 142 4.37 -4.42 6.31
C ALA A 142 5.31 -5.65 6.44
N VAL A 143 4.78 -6.81 6.06
CA VAL A 143 5.53 -8.07 5.91
C VAL A 143 5.08 -8.74 4.61
N ASN A 144 6.00 -9.07 3.70
CA ASN A 144 5.65 -9.64 2.41
C ASN A 144 5.99 -11.15 2.38
N TYR A 145 5.05 -12.07 2.24
CA TYR A 145 3.63 -11.87 1.93
C TYR A 145 2.71 -12.43 3.04
N GLU A 146 2.79 -13.74 3.35
CA GLU A 146 2.06 -14.40 4.43
C GLU A 146 2.94 -14.47 5.67
N ALA A 147 2.45 -13.92 6.79
CA ALA A 147 3.18 -13.87 8.05
C ALA A 147 2.44 -14.61 9.16
N HIS A 148 3.00 -15.71 9.67
CA HIS A 148 2.57 -16.33 10.93
C HIS A 148 3.40 -15.72 12.06
N VAL A 149 2.77 -15.11 13.04
CA VAL A 149 3.45 -14.38 14.12
C VAL A 149 3.31 -15.13 15.43
N TYR A 150 4.44 -15.33 16.10
CA TYR A 150 4.52 -16.01 17.40
C TYR A 150 5.21 -15.11 18.42
N LEU A 151 4.70 -15.10 19.65
CA LEU A 151 5.31 -14.45 20.80
C LEU A 151 5.57 -15.49 21.89
N ASN A 152 6.82 -15.63 22.30
CA ASN A 152 7.23 -16.61 23.33
C ASN A 152 6.73 -18.04 23.02
N GLY A 153 6.85 -18.49 21.77
CA GLY A 153 6.40 -19.80 21.29
C GLY A 153 4.88 -19.95 21.09
N LYS A 154 4.09 -18.90 21.27
CA LYS A 154 2.63 -18.95 21.12
C LYS A 154 2.17 -18.16 19.92
N LYS A 155 1.38 -18.77 19.03
CA LYS A 155 0.81 -18.11 17.85
C LYS A 155 -0.08 -16.94 18.25
N LEU A 156 0.17 -15.78 17.67
CA LEU A 156 -0.71 -14.60 17.76
C LEU A 156 -1.76 -14.60 16.66
N GLY A 157 -1.36 -14.93 15.43
CA GLY A 157 -2.23 -14.97 14.28
C GLY A 157 -1.46 -15.07 12.97
N VAL A 158 -2.20 -14.86 11.86
CA VAL A 158 -1.69 -14.86 10.48
C VAL A 158 -2.15 -13.59 9.79
N HIS A 159 -1.28 -12.98 9.01
CA HIS A 159 -1.59 -11.89 8.11
C HIS A 159 -1.24 -12.27 6.67
N LYS A 160 -2.05 -11.81 5.70
CA LYS A 160 -1.82 -11.94 4.25
C LYS A 160 -1.95 -10.59 3.59
N GLY A 161 -0.90 -10.20 2.87
CA GLY A 161 -0.81 -8.93 2.17
C GLY A 161 0.53 -8.25 2.43
N GLY A 162 1.30 -7.96 1.37
CA GLY A 162 2.70 -7.54 1.50
C GLY A 162 2.93 -6.05 1.77
N PHE A 163 1.87 -5.22 1.77
CA PHE A 163 2.02 -3.77 1.61
C PHE A 163 1.20 -2.94 2.61
N THR A 164 0.42 -3.59 3.47
CA THR A 164 -0.44 -2.94 4.46
C THR A 164 -0.02 -3.31 5.87
N PRO A 165 -0.28 -2.44 6.86
CA PRO A 165 0.04 -2.74 8.25
C PRO A 165 -0.93 -3.77 8.85
N PHE A 166 -0.47 -4.41 9.91
CA PHE A 166 -1.29 -5.26 10.78
C PHE A 166 -0.76 -5.25 12.20
N GLU A 167 -1.59 -5.69 13.14
CA GLU A 167 -1.24 -5.65 14.55
C GLU A 167 -1.87 -6.79 15.36
N PHE A 168 -1.25 -7.10 16.50
CA PHE A 168 -1.77 -8.05 17.47
C PHE A 168 -1.75 -7.46 18.88
N GLU A 169 -2.83 -7.59 19.61
CA GLU A 169 -2.82 -7.27 21.02
C GLU A 169 -2.04 -8.34 21.81
N VAL A 170 -1.03 -7.87 22.54
CA VAL A 170 -0.13 -8.71 23.34
C VAL A 170 -0.19 -8.39 24.84
N THR A 171 -1.22 -7.63 25.27
CA THR A 171 -1.48 -7.36 26.68
C THR A 171 -1.61 -8.66 27.46
N GLY A 172 -0.87 -8.80 28.57
CA GLY A 172 -0.83 -10.02 29.40
C GLY A 172 -0.09 -11.21 28.77
N LYS A 173 0.46 -11.06 27.54
CA LYS A 173 1.28 -12.10 26.89
C LYS A 173 2.79 -11.81 26.97
N LEU A 174 3.15 -10.57 27.28
CA LEU A 174 4.52 -10.14 27.50
C LEU A 174 5.00 -10.60 28.88
N LYS A 175 6.30 -10.99 28.96
CA LYS A 175 7.00 -11.30 30.19
C LYS A 175 7.82 -10.07 30.62
N GLU A 176 8.03 -9.92 31.93
CA GLU A 176 9.12 -9.08 32.42
C GLU A 176 10.46 -9.70 31.99
N GLY A 177 11.36 -8.90 31.42
CA GLY A 177 12.63 -9.38 30.89
C GLY A 177 12.51 -9.92 29.47
N ASP A 178 13.15 -11.07 29.21
CA ASP A 178 13.34 -11.58 27.85
C ASP A 178 12.05 -12.10 27.20
N ASN A 179 11.73 -11.52 26.06
CA ASN A 179 10.71 -11.97 25.14
C ASN A 179 11.31 -12.30 23.78
N SER A 180 10.68 -13.22 23.06
CA SER A 180 11.06 -13.63 21.72
C SER A 180 9.87 -13.50 20.78
N ILE A 181 10.05 -12.78 19.68
CA ILE A 181 9.12 -12.77 18.56
C ILE A 181 9.72 -13.60 17.45
N VAL A 182 8.94 -14.55 16.91
CA VAL A 182 9.30 -15.34 15.74
C VAL A 182 8.23 -15.16 14.68
N LEU A 183 8.66 -14.91 13.45
CA LEU A 183 7.79 -14.88 12.27
C LEU A 183 8.18 -15.99 11.31
N LYS A 184 7.19 -16.77 10.85
CA LYS A 184 7.28 -17.51 9.60
C LYS A 184 6.77 -16.57 8.50
N VAL A 185 7.62 -16.22 7.56
CA VAL A 185 7.25 -15.36 6.42
C VAL A 185 7.41 -16.18 5.14
N ASP A 186 6.34 -16.26 4.36
CA ASP A 186 6.31 -16.93 3.06
C ASP A 186 5.94 -15.92 1.97
N ASN A 187 6.80 -15.77 0.94
CA ASN A 187 6.52 -14.90 -0.20
C ASN A 187 6.24 -15.67 -1.50
N VAL A 188 5.95 -16.96 -1.44
CA VAL A 188 5.50 -17.71 -2.63
C VAL A 188 4.23 -17.07 -3.17
N ARG A 189 4.24 -16.78 -4.47
CA ARG A 189 3.08 -16.18 -5.16
C ARG A 189 2.01 -17.23 -5.40
N LYS A 190 0.75 -16.89 -5.11
CA LYS A 190 -0.41 -17.75 -5.30
C LYS A 190 -1.43 -17.08 -6.21
N GLN A 191 -2.17 -17.89 -6.95
CA GLN A 191 -3.13 -17.41 -7.96
C GLN A 191 -4.34 -16.69 -7.35
N ASP A 192 -4.71 -17.04 -6.14
CA ASP A 192 -5.88 -16.55 -5.42
C ASP A 192 -5.56 -15.41 -4.44
N GLU A 193 -4.32 -14.93 -4.42
CA GLU A 193 -3.86 -13.81 -3.57
C GLU A 193 -3.78 -12.49 -4.34
N ILE A 194 -3.63 -11.38 -3.61
CA ILE A 194 -3.49 -10.03 -4.12
C ILE A 194 -2.17 -9.43 -3.63
N PRO A 195 -1.17 -9.17 -4.53
CA PRO A 195 -1.16 -9.47 -5.96
C PRO A 195 -1.09 -10.98 -6.23
N THR A 196 -1.38 -11.35 -7.47
CA THR A 196 -1.32 -12.75 -7.93
C THR A 196 0.10 -13.14 -8.38
N ILE A 197 0.23 -14.33 -9.00
CA ILE A 197 1.49 -14.88 -9.49
C ILE A 197 2.16 -14.03 -10.59
N ASN A 198 1.41 -13.20 -11.30
CA ASN A 198 1.87 -12.51 -12.50
C ASN A 198 2.03 -11.01 -12.25
N THR A 199 3.23 -10.59 -11.90
CA THR A 199 3.58 -9.18 -11.63
C THR A 199 4.84 -8.77 -12.40
N ASP A 200 5.00 -7.47 -12.72
CA ASP A 200 6.20 -6.92 -13.37
C ASP A 200 7.09 -6.15 -12.38
N TRP A 201 7.22 -6.64 -11.15
CA TRP A 201 8.17 -6.15 -10.15
C TRP A 201 8.77 -7.31 -9.34
N TRP A 202 9.88 -7.04 -8.64
CA TRP A 202 10.54 -8.04 -7.81
C TRP A 202 9.70 -8.37 -6.57
N ASN A 203 9.55 -9.65 -6.28
CA ASN A 203 8.78 -10.11 -5.12
C ASN A 203 9.66 -10.14 -3.86
N TYR A 204 9.99 -8.96 -3.37
CA TYR A 204 10.83 -8.77 -2.18
C TYR A 204 10.17 -9.35 -0.94
N GLY A 205 10.76 -10.41 -0.37
CA GLY A 205 10.24 -11.07 0.83
C GLY A 205 10.87 -10.55 2.12
N GLY A 206 10.12 -10.59 3.22
CA GLY A 206 10.62 -10.22 4.55
C GLY A 206 9.75 -9.21 5.29
N ILE A 207 10.28 -8.72 6.40
CA ILE A 207 9.70 -7.62 7.18
C ILE A 207 10.18 -6.32 6.55
N THR A 208 9.45 -5.85 5.55
CA THR A 208 9.90 -4.77 4.65
C THR A 208 9.74 -3.38 5.21
N ARG A 209 8.95 -3.21 6.29
CA ARG A 209 8.74 -1.93 6.98
C ARG A 209 8.87 -2.09 8.49
N ASP A 210 8.71 -1.00 9.22
CA ASP A 210 8.95 -0.91 10.66
C ASP A 210 8.14 -1.90 11.50
N VAL A 211 8.73 -2.29 12.65
CA VAL A 211 8.08 -3.09 13.69
C VAL A 211 8.14 -2.32 15.00
N PHE A 212 6.99 -2.20 15.65
CA PHE A 212 6.85 -1.48 16.93
C PHE A 212 6.10 -2.30 17.97
N LEU A 213 6.52 -2.17 19.22
CA LEU A 213 5.69 -2.46 20.37
C LEU A 213 5.13 -1.13 20.89
N ALA A 214 3.83 -0.93 20.78
CA ALA A 214 3.14 0.27 21.26
C ALA A 214 2.56 0.04 22.66
N GLU A 215 2.83 0.98 23.58
CA GLU A 215 2.20 1.06 24.89
C GLU A 215 1.04 2.03 24.82
N LEU A 216 -0.15 1.57 25.19
CA LEU A 216 -1.41 2.30 25.10
C LEU A 216 -2.10 2.39 26.48
N PRO A 217 -2.93 3.40 26.72
CA PRO A 217 -3.83 3.40 27.86
C PRO A 217 -4.92 2.34 27.71
N GLN A 218 -5.74 2.13 28.74
CA GLN A 218 -6.86 1.18 28.68
C GLN A 218 -7.89 1.57 27.61
N HIS A 219 -8.16 2.86 27.49
CA HIS A 219 -9.03 3.43 26.45
C HIS A 219 -8.20 4.35 25.58
N TYR A 220 -8.06 4.01 24.31
CA TYR A 220 -7.25 4.74 23.35
C TYR A 220 -8.03 5.04 22.07
N ILE A 221 -7.51 5.96 21.29
CA ILE A 221 -8.07 6.35 19.99
C ILE A 221 -7.62 5.31 18.95
N THR A 222 -8.56 4.55 18.39
CA THR A 222 -8.25 3.55 17.36
C THR A 222 -8.18 4.16 15.97
N ASP A 223 -9.09 5.10 15.69
CA ASP A 223 -9.26 5.69 14.37
C ASP A 223 -9.78 7.13 14.48
N TYR A 224 -9.42 7.96 13.50
CA TYR A 224 -9.96 9.32 13.36
C TYR A 224 -9.94 9.80 11.92
N LYS A 225 -10.86 10.71 11.60
CA LYS A 225 -10.93 11.46 10.34
C LYS A 225 -11.09 12.93 10.68
N VAL A 226 -10.17 13.79 10.20
CA VAL A 226 -10.21 15.24 10.36
C VAL A 226 -9.85 15.88 9.04
N GLN A 227 -10.83 16.35 8.28
CA GLN A 227 -10.60 16.93 6.96
C GLN A 227 -11.77 17.84 6.56
N LEU A 228 -11.67 18.56 5.44
CA LEU A 228 -12.79 19.30 4.93
C LEU A 228 -13.93 18.38 4.50
N ALA A 229 -15.16 18.75 4.83
CA ALA A 229 -16.34 18.07 4.34
C ALA A 229 -16.37 18.09 2.81
N LYS A 230 -16.91 17.03 2.21
CA LYS A 230 -17.05 16.94 0.76
C LYS A 230 -17.74 18.20 0.19
N GLY A 231 -17.10 18.84 -0.78
CA GLY A 231 -17.63 20.03 -1.44
C GLY A 231 -17.64 21.31 -0.60
N SER A 232 -17.09 21.30 0.62
CA SER A 232 -17.02 22.47 1.48
C SER A 232 -15.60 23.00 1.62
N MET A 233 -15.46 24.32 1.62
CA MET A 233 -14.19 25.02 1.82
C MET A 233 -14.04 25.55 3.26
N ASN A 234 -15.07 25.50 4.08
CA ASN A 234 -15.11 26.13 5.40
C ASN A 234 -15.72 25.25 6.51
N GLN A 235 -15.80 23.94 6.27
CA GLN A 235 -16.37 22.98 7.21
C GLN A 235 -15.39 21.83 7.41
N ILE A 236 -14.83 21.67 8.61
CA ILE A 236 -14.09 20.45 9.00
C ILE A 236 -15.12 19.42 9.45
N SER A 237 -15.02 18.21 8.93
CA SER A 237 -15.84 17.07 9.29
C SER A 237 -14.99 15.82 9.51
N GLY A 238 -15.59 14.86 10.18
CA GLY A 238 -14.97 13.57 10.45
C GLY A 238 -15.43 12.99 11.78
N TYR A 239 -14.56 12.23 12.41
CA TYR A 239 -14.87 11.53 13.66
C TYR A 239 -13.61 11.15 14.43
N VAL A 240 -13.80 10.77 15.67
CA VAL A 240 -12.80 10.05 16.49
C VAL A 240 -13.47 8.80 17.05
N GLN A 241 -12.83 7.64 16.89
CA GLN A 241 -13.27 6.35 17.40
C GLN A 241 -12.37 5.92 18.56
N LEU A 242 -12.97 5.57 19.69
CA LEU A 242 -12.26 5.00 20.85
C LEU A 242 -12.32 3.47 20.83
N SER A 243 -11.33 2.83 21.46
CA SER A 243 -11.24 1.36 21.60
C SER A 243 -12.32 0.74 22.49
N ALA A 244 -12.97 1.55 23.31
CA ALA A 244 -14.07 1.12 24.17
C ALA A 244 -15.38 1.76 23.72
N SER A 245 -16.44 0.96 23.67
CA SER A 245 -17.81 1.42 23.49
C SER A 245 -18.29 2.09 24.78
N SER A 246 -18.15 3.41 24.88
CA SER A 246 -18.57 4.20 26.04
C SER A 246 -19.18 5.51 25.57
N ALA A 247 -20.45 5.70 25.90
CA ALA A 247 -21.14 6.96 25.65
C ALA A 247 -20.61 8.07 26.56
N SER A 248 -20.71 9.31 26.06
CA SER A 248 -20.39 10.53 26.81
C SER A 248 -18.93 10.72 27.22
N THR A 249 -18.00 9.93 26.63
CA THR A 249 -16.56 10.21 26.78
C THR A 249 -16.20 11.47 25.97
N ARG A 250 -15.55 12.42 26.62
CA ARG A 250 -15.16 13.67 25.98
C ARG A 250 -13.92 13.49 25.11
N VAL A 251 -14.00 13.96 23.87
CA VAL A 251 -12.91 14.04 22.91
C VAL A 251 -12.73 15.49 22.49
N THR A 252 -11.51 15.99 22.53
CA THR A 252 -11.18 17.38 22.14
C THR A 252 -10.29 17.39 20.91
N ILE A 253 -10.70 18.17 19.92
CA ILE A 253 -9.91 18.52 18.74
C ILE A 253 -9.40 19.93 18.95
N ASP A 254 -8.07 20.12 18.86
CA ASP A 254 -7.40 21.40 19.02
C ASP A 254 -6.48 21.67 17.83
N ILE A 255 -6.73 22.78 17.12
CA ILE A 255 -5.93 23.26 15.97
C ILE A 255 -5.49 24.68 16.28
N PRO A 256 -4.33 24.87 16.95
CA PRO A 256 -3.90 26.15 17.49
C PRO A 256 -3.82 27.29 16.44
N GLU A 257 -3.34 26.99 15.24
CA GLU A 257 -3.18 27.99 14.16
C GLU A 257 -4.53 28.55 13.66
N LEU A 258 -5.62 27.81 13.86
CA LEU A 258 -6.99 28.25 13.58
C LEU A 258 -7.67 28.85 14.83
N LYS A 259 -6.99 28.87 15.98
CA LYS A 259 -7.58 29.21 17.29
C LYS A 259 -8.84 28.39 17.57
N LEU A 260 -8.82 27.13 17.14
CA LEU A 260 -9.96 26.23 17.21
C LEU A 260 -9.70 25.19 18.30
N LYS A 261 -10.59 25.15 19.30
CA LYS A 261 -10.64 24.06 20.28
C LYS A 261 -12.08 23.65 20.47
N LYS A 262 -12.40 22.41 20.13
CA LYS A 262 -13.77 21.86 20.18
C LYS A 262 -13.78 20.54 20.93
N THR A 263 -14.66 20.45 21.91
CA THR A 263 -14.94 19.21 22.62
C THR A 263 -16.28 18.64 22.16
N VAL A 264 -16.30 17.36 21.86
CA VAL A 264 -17.48 16.55 21.49
C VAL A 264 -17.55 15.32 22.39
N SER A 265 -18.71 14.71 22.47
CA SER A 265 -18.91 13.47 23.26
C SER A 265 -19.13 12.28 22.34
N THR A 266 -18.65 11.11 22.76
CA THR A 266 -18.90 9.85 22.06
C THR A 266 -20.34 9.40 22.23
N ASP A 267 -20.84 8.67 21.24
CA ASP A 267 -22.05 7.86 21.31
C ASP A 267 -21.79 6.51 22.04
N ALA A 268 -22.80 5.64 22.04
CA ALA A 268 -22.73 4.32 22.69
C ALA A 268 -21.71 3.37 22.03
N SER A 269 -21.29 3.62 20.78
CA SER A 269 -20.25 2.86 20.07
C SER A 269 -18.84 3.35 20.38
N GLY A 270 -18.68 4.43 21.15
CA GLY A 270 -17.41 5.08 21.42
C GLY A 270 -16.95 6.02 20.29
N ARG A 271 -17.87 6.44 19.40
CA ARG A 271 -17.60 7.31 18.26
C ARG A 271 -18.07 8.74 18.55
N ALA A 272 -17.17 9.70 18.32
CA ALA A 272 -17.46 11.13 18.43
C ALA A 272 -17.43 11.77 17.04
N GLU A 273 -18.57 12.31 16.60
CA GLU A 273 -18.66 12.98 15.30
C GLU A 273 -18.12 14.43 15.37
N ILE A 274 -17.39 14.82 14.33
CA ILE A 274 -16.79 16.13 14.19
C ILE A 274 -17.51 16.86 13.07
N ASN A 275 -18.02 18.06 13.40
CA ASN A 275 -18.62 18.96 12.42
C ASN A 275 -18.38 20.41 12.90
N ILE A 276 -17.36 21.08 12.33
CA ILE A 276 -16.84 22.34 12.86
C ILE A 276 -16.74 23.36 11.74
N PRO A 277 -17.49 24.46 11.76
CA PRO A 277 -17.31 25.57 10.84
C PRO A 277 -15.98 26.27 11.14
N VAL A 278 -15.23 26.58 10.11
CA VAL A 278 -13.91 27.21 10.21
C VAL A 278 -13.78 28.40 9.27
N LYS A 279 -12.95 29.36 9.64
CA LYS A 279 -12.65 30.55 8.85
C LYS A 279 -11.14 30.68 8.64
N ASN A 280 -10.75 31.35 7.57
CA ASN A 280 -9.33 31.70 7.31
C ASN A 280 -8.40 30.49 7.20
N ILE A 281 -8.89 29.39 6.62
CA ILE A 281 -8.04 28.21 6.34
C ILE A 281 -7.02 28.57 5.26
N LYS A 282 -5.75 28.26 5.51
CA LYS A 282 -4.72 28.16 4.47
C LYS A 282 -4.84 26.76 3.85
N TYR A 283 -5.31 26.72 2.61
CA TYR A 283 -5.49 25.44 1.92
C TYR A 283 -4.14 24.85 1.52
N TRP A 284 -4.03 23.53 1.66
CA TRP A 284 -2.91 22.79 1.16
C TRP A 284 -2.96 22.69 -0.37
N SER A 285 -1.83 22.91 -1.02
CA SER A 285 -1.60 22.65 -2.45
C SER A 285 -0.13 22.33 -2.70
N PRO A 286 0.25 21.81 -3.88
CA PRO A 286 1.65 21.59 -4.24
C PRO A 286 2.54 22.83 -4.11
N GLU A 287 2.00 24.01 -4.36
CA GLU A 287 2.69 25.29 -4.26
C GLU A 287 2.72 25.84 -2.83
N ASN A 288 1.79 25.41 -1.99
CA ASN A 288 1.68 25.81 -0.58
C ASN A 288 1.31 24.60 0.28
N PRO A 289 2.25 23.69 0.58
CA PRO A 289 2.00 22.45 1.33
C PRO A 289 1.84 22.72 2.83
N TYR A 290 0.89 23.57 3.19
CA TYR A 290 0.66 23.99 4.57
C TYR A 290 -0.04 22.90 5.38
N LEU A 291 0.60 22.48 6.47
CA LEU A 291 0.09 21.47 7.41
C LEU A 291 -0.20 22.12 8.75
N TYR A 292 -1.38 21.86 9.28
CA TYR A 292 -1.79 22.29 10.61
C TYR A 292 -1.39 21.27 11.67
N ALA A 293 -0.98 21.74 12.85
CA ALA A 293 -0.86 20.89 14.02
C ALA A 293 -2.29 20.54 14.52
N VAL A 294 -2.65 19.27 14.45
CA VAL A 294 -3.94 18.77 14.91
C VAL A 294 -3.72 17.89 16.13
N ASN A 295 -4.17 18.37 17.30
CA ASN A 295 -4.11 17.62 18.54
C ASN A 295 -5.49 16.99 18.79
N ILE A 296 -5.51 15.69 19.02
CA ILE A 296 -6.73 14.95 19.34
C ILE A 296 -6.54 14.32 20.71
N SER A 297 -7.40 14.65 21.67
CA SER A 297 -7.26 14.14 23.03
C SER A 297 -8.55 13.54 23.56
N SER A 298 -8.43 12.42 24.25
CA SER A 298 -9.43 11.83 25.13
C SER A 298 -8.99 11.98 26.61
N ALA A 299 -9.70 11.34 27.54
CA ALA A 299 -9.30 11.38 28.96
C ALA A 299 -7.90 10.79 29.19
N ASP A 300 -7.54 9.73 28.45
CA ASP A 300 -6.37 8.89 28.73
C ASP A 300 -5.26 9.04 27.68
N GLU A 301 -5.54 9.67 26.53
CA GLU A 301 -4.60 9.74 25.40
C GLU A 301 -4.63 11.09 24.69
N GLN A 302 -3.47 11.50 24.19
CA GLN A 302 -3.30 12.63 23.28
C GLN A 302 -2.49 12.22 22.06
N LEU A 303 -3.06 12.41 20.89
CA LEU A 303 -2.38 12.24 19.60
C LEU A 303 -2.08 13.59 18.98
N LYS A 304 -0.95 13.66 18.28
CA LYS A 304 -0.53 14.81 17.48
C LYS A 304 -0.38 14.38 16.03
N ASP A 305 -0.97 15.13 15.11
CA ASP A 305 -0.82 14.88 13.69
C ASP A 305 -0.60 16.20 12.95
N LYS A 306 -0.02 16.13 11.74
CA LYS A 306 0.09 17.23 10.81
C LYS A 306 -0.88 16.99 9.66
N ILE A 307 -1.91 17.80 9.52
CA ILE A 307 -2.97 17.62 8.52
C ILE A 307 -3.11 18.87 7.65
N GLY A 308 -3.04 18.68 6.34
CA GLY A 308 -3.37 19.72 5.37
C GLY A 308 -4.86 19.67 5.00
N PHE A 309 -5.49 20.83 4.83
CA PHE A 309 -6.88 20.93 4.41
C PHE A 309 -6.97 21.34 2.95
N ARG A 310 -7.63 20.55 2.15
CA ARG A 310 -7.89 20.83 0.73
C ARG A 310 -9.19 20.17 0.27
N THR A 311 -9.74 20.62 -0.87
CA THR A 311 -10.80 19.92 -1.60
C THR A 311 -10.26 19.39 -2.93
N ILE A 312 -10.79 18.26 -3.38
CA ILE A 312 -10.55 17.70 -4.71
C ILE A 312 -11.89 17.28 -5.31
N ALA A 313 -12.10 17.55 -6.59
CA ALA A 313 -13.32 17.17 -7.29
C ALA A 313 -13.04 16.93 -8.77
N ALA A 314 -13.80 16.03 -9.39
CA ALA A 314 -13.97 15.93 -10.83
C ALA A 314 -15.28 16.64 -11.22
N LYS A 315 -15.23 17.56 -12.19
CA LYS A 315 -16.41 18.27 -12.69
C LYS A 315 -16.34 18.37 -14.22
N GLY A 316 -17.21 17.63 -14.90
CA GLY A 316 -17.07 17.43 -16.35
C GLY A 316 -15.70 16.80 -16.62
N GLU A 317 -14.94 17.39 -17.52
CA GLU A 317 -13.59 16.94 -17.89
C GLU A 317 -12.47 17.63 -17.07
N GLU A 318 -12.81 18.32 -15.96
CA GLU A 318 -11.85 19.06 -15.14
C GLU A 318 -11.56 18.35 -13.81
N ILE A 319 -10.30 18.44 -13.34
CA ILE A 319 -9.90 18.13 -11.98
C ILE A 319 -9.73 19.45 -11.23
N LEU A 320 -10.45 19.62 -10.13
CA LEU A 320 -10.45 20.86 -9.35
C LEU A 320 -9.78 20.63 -7.99
N LEU A 321 -8.65 21.28 -7.75
CA LEU A 321 -8.02 21.38 -6.43
C LEU A 321 -8.38 22.74 -5.81
N ASN A 322 -9.01 22.73 -4.64
CA ASN A 322 -9.48 23.95 -3.97
C ASN A 322 -10.34 24.85 -4.90
N GLY A 323 -11.13 24.21 -5.74
CA GLY A 323 -12.01 24.88 -6.70
C GLY A 323 -11.34 25.40 -7.98
N LYS A 324 -10.02 25.24 -8.14
CA LYS A 324 -9.27 25.65 -9.33
C LYS A 324 -8.89 24.44 -10.18
N SER A 325 -9.00 24.59 -11.50
CA SER A 325 -8.57 23.55 -12.45
C SER A 325 -7.05 23.34 -12.36
N ILE A 326 -6.63 22.07 -12.37
CA ILE A 326 -5.22 21.69 -12.34
C ILE A 326 -4.91 20.66 -13.42
N PHE A 327 -3.62 20.61 -13.81
CA PHE A 327 -3.05 19.53 -14.57
C PHE A 327 -2.11 18.69 -13.68
N LEU A 328 -2.31 17.38 -13.62
CA LEU A 328 -1.47 16.47 -12.85
C LEU A 328 -0.19 16.16 -13.63
N ARG A 329 0.87 16.89 -13.32
CA ARG A 329 2.22 16.67 -13.87
C ARG A 329 2.91 15.60 -13.05
N GLY A 330 2.78 14.34 -13.43
CA GLY A 330 3.14 13.23 -12.57
C GLY A 330 4.24 12.32 -13.10
N ILE A 331 4.63 11.40 -12.26
CA ILE A 331 5.51 10.28 -12.58
C ILE A 331 5.13 9.07 -11.71
N SER A 332 5.20 7.86 -12.27
CA SER A 332 4.99 6.63 -11.50
C SER A 332 6.24 6.25 -10.70
N LEU A 333 6.05 5.67 -9.51
CA LEU A 333 7.11 5.17 -8.62
C LEU A 333 6.81 3.77 -8.14
N HIS A 334 7.83 2.90 -8.10
CA HIS A 334 7.84 1.70 -7.27
C HIS A 334 8.43 2.00 -5.88
N ASP A 335 8.02 1.21 -4.86
CA ASP A 335 8.61 1.22 -3.50
C ASP A 335 9.95 0.46 -3.52
N GLU A 336 10.89 0.95 -4.35
CA GLU A 336 12.19 0.34 -4.59
C GLU A 336 13.28 1.42 -4.71
N ASN A 337 14.40 1.19 -4.03
CA ASN A 337 15.60 2.01 -4.18
C ASN A 337 16.46 1.45 -5.32
N PRO A 338 16.57 2.15 -6.46
CA PRO A 338 17.34 1.68 -7.59
C PRO A 338 18.84 1.51 -7.25
N LEU A 339 19.38 2.30 -6.32
CA LEU A 339 20.80 2.28 -5.95
C LEU A 339 21.20 1.05 -5.13
N THR A 340 20.26 0.44 -4.44
CA THR A 340 20.50 -0.75 -3.58
C THR A 340 19.78 -2.00 -4.08
N ALA A 341 18.95 -1.87 -5.13
CA ALA A 341 18.14 -2.94 -5.70
C ALA A 341 17.29 -3.69 -4.65
N GLY A 342 16.65 -2.95 -3.75
CA GLY A 342 15.80 -3.46 -2.68
C GLY A 342 14.68 -2.49 -2.33
N ARG A 343 13.86 -2.83 -1.32
CA ARG A 343 12.81 -1.93 -0.84
C ARG A 343 13.37 -0.61 -0.32
N LEU A 344 12.61 0.47 -0.45
CA LEU A 344 12.94 1.75 0.18
C LEU A 344 13.01 1.59 1.70
N ARG A 345 14.06 2.14 2.32
CA ARG A 345 14.34 2.01 3.75
C ARG A 345 14.49 3.38 4.39
N GLY A 346 13.47 3.79 5.13
CA GLY A 346 13.50 5.04 5.88
C GLY A 346 13.36 6.31 5.04
N ASP A 347 13.38 7.44 5.74
CA ASP A 347 13.13 8.79 5.21
C ASP A 347 14.06 9.19 4.05
N GLY A 348 15.34 8.87 4.16
CA GLY A 348 16.34 9.29 3.17
C GLY A 348 16.07 8.76 1.76
N ASP A 349 15.73 7.46 1.65
CA ASP A 349 15.44 6.83 0.36
C ASP A 349 14.15 7.42 -0.27
N MET A 350 13.11 7.57 0.55
CA MET A 350 11.81 8.09 0.10
C MET A 350 11.93 9.56 -0.32
N ARG A 351 12.65 10.35 0.45
CA ARG A 351 12.92 11.76 0.14
C ARG A 351 13.72 11.92 -1.15
N MET A 352 14.69 11.07 -1.40
CA MET A 352 15.45 11.02 -2.66
C MET A 352 14.53 10.80 -3.87
N MET A 353 13.62 9.83 -3.80
CA MET A 353 12.68 9.55 -4.89
C MET A 353 11.73 10.73 -5.14
N LEU A 354 11.15 11.29 -4.09
CA LEU A 354 10.27 12.46 -4.21
C LEU A 354 11.03 13.71 -4.69
N GLN A 355 12.29 13.87 -4.29
CA GLN A 355 13.13 14.96 -4.76
C GLN A 355 13.40 14.86 -6.27
N TRP A 356 13.69 13.68 -6.81
CA TRP A 356 13.83 13.49 -8.25
C TRP A 356 12.55 13.83 -9.02
N ALA A 357 11.38 13.48 -8.46
CA ALA A 357 10.10 13.90 -9.04
C ALA A 357 9.93 15.43 -9.02
N LYS A 358 10.30 16.11 -7.93
CA LYS A 358 10.28 17.59 -7.84
C LYS A 358 11.26 18.24 -8.83
N GLU A 359 12.45 17.69 -9.01
CA GLU A 359 13.43 18.18 -10.00
C GLU A 359 12.93 18.06 -11.44
N MET A 360 12.03 17.10 -11.71
CA MET A 360 11.33 16.95 -12.98
C MET A 360 10.12 17.90 -13.12
N ASN A 361 9.91 18.78 -12.15
CA ASN A 361 8.77 19.70 -12.07
C ASN A 361 7.40 19.00 -11.92
N CYS A 362 7.38 17.81 -11.30
CA CYS A 362 6.15 17.15 -10.94
C CYS A 362 5.43 17.86 -9.78
N ASN A 363 4.09 17.87 -9.83
CA ASN A 363 3.22 18.20 -8.70
C ASN A 363 2.44 16.97 -8.20
N TYR A 364 2.70 15.79 -8.77
CA TYR A 364 1.93 14.59 -8.59
C TYR A 364 2.78 13.34 -8.76
N VAL A 365 2.49 12.30 -7.99
CA VAL A 365 3.12 10.98 -8.12
C VAL A 365 2.06 9.87 -8.08
N ARG A 366 2.24 8.86 -8.94
CA ARG A 366 1.49 7.61 -8.84
C ARG A 366 2.34 6.58 -8.11
N LEU A 367 1.91 6.21 -6.92
CA LEU A 367 2.56 5.19 -6.12
C LEU A 367 2.03 3.82 -6.53
N ALA A 368 2.68 3.26 -7.54
CA ALA A 368 2.27 2.03 -8.21
C ALA A 368 2.97 0.81 -7.60
N HIS A 369 2.37 -0.33 -7.65
CA HIS A 369 0.97 -0.73 -7.94
C HIS A 369 0.29 -1.21 -6.65
N TYR A 370 0.84 -0.81 -5.51
CA TYR A 370 0.51 -1.29 -4.17
C TYR A 370 0.67 -0.16 -3.14
N PRO A 371 0.08 -0.31 -1.94
CA PRO A 371 0.26 0.69 -0.88
C PRO A 371 1.74 0.91 -0.54
N HIS A 372 2.23 2.13 -0.74
CA HIS A 372 3.58 2.52 -0.32
C HIS A 372 3.64 2.77 1.19
N ASN A 373 4.85 2.96 1.73
CA ASN A 373 5.06 3.26 3.14
C ASN A 373 4.29 4.51 3.56
N GLU A 374 3.71 4.53 4.78
CA GLU A 374 3.03 5.70 5.34
C GLU A 374 3.93 6.95 5.35
N GLU A 375 5.21 6.77 5.61
CA GLU A 375 6.18 7.86 5.61
C GLU A 375 6.33 8.51 4.23
N MET A 376 6.27 7.74 3.14
CA MET A 376 6.25 8.29 1.77
C MET A 376 5.09 9.27 1.58
N ILE A 377 3.91 8.93 2.12
CA ILE A 377 2.72 9.78 1.99
C ILE A 377 2.85 11.03 2.87
N ARG A 378 3.40 10.90 4.08
CA ARG A 378 3.68 12.03 4.97
C ARG A 378 4.70 12.99 4.35
N LEU A 379 5.74 12.47 3.71
CA LEU A 379 6.70 13.26 2.96
C LEU A 379 6.07 13.95 1.75
N ALA A 380 5.16 13.28 1.04
CA ALA A 380 4.41 13.91 -0.05
C ALA A 380 3.54 15.09 0.46
N ASP A 381 2.91 14.96 1.64
CA ASP A 381 2.21 16.05 2.31
C ASP A 381 3.15 17.25 2.57
N GLU A 382 4.37 17.01 3.09
CA GLU A 382 5.35 18.05 3.43
C GLU A 382 5.99 18.69 2.19
N MET A 383 6.28 17.89 1.15
CA MET A 383 6.99 18.33 -0.05
C MET A 383 6.06 18.92 -1.12
N GLY A 384 4.75 18.86 -0.94
CA GLY A 384 3.79 19.38 -1.91
C GLY A 384 3.72 18.52 -3.18
N LEU A 385 3.45 17.23 -3.02
CA LEU A 385 3.18 16.31 -4.12
C LEU A 385 1.81 15.66 -3.91
N LEU A 386 0.94 15.77 -4.91
CA LEU A 386 -0.32 15.03 -4.97
C LEU A 386 -0.03 13.54 -5.15
N VAL A 387 -0.88 12.67 -4.63
CA VAL A 387 -0.67 11.22 -4.62
C VAL A 387 -1.88 10.48 -5.19
N TRP A 388 -1.60 9.57 -6.08
CA TRP A 388 -2.46 8.45 -6.49
C TRP A 388 -1.99 7.23 -5.71
N ALA A 389 -2.81 6.74 -4.77
CA ALA A 389 -2.53 5.57 -3.97
C ALA A 389 -3.31 4.36 -4.51
N GLU A 390 -2.61 3.25 -4.71
CA GLU A 390 -3.11 2.09 -5.45
C GLU A 390 -3.03 0.80 -4.64
N VAL A 391 -3.99 -0.11 -4.85
CA VAL A 391 -3.96 -1.49 -4.33
C VAL A 391 -3.53 -2.46 -5.42
N PRO A 392 -2.84 -3.58 -5.09
CA PRO A 392 -2.21 -4.45 -6.06
C PRO A 392 -3.19 -5.41 -6.77
N VAL A 393 -4.37 -4.92 -7.14
CA VAL A 393 -5.31 -5.57 -8.05
C VAL A 393 -4.80 -5.34 -9.46
N TYR A 394 -3.94 -6.25 -9.91
CA TYR A 394 -3.08 -6.05 -11.06
C TYR A 394 -3.24 -7.20 -12.06
N TRP A 395 -3.52 -6.86 -13.32
CA TRP A 395 -3.75 -7.82 -14.41
C TRP A 395 -4.83 -8.84 -14.08
N THR A 396 -4.55 -10.14 -14.26
CA THR A 396 -5.52 -11.21 -14.05
C THR A 396 -5.45 -11.74 -12.62
N ILE A 397 -6.59 -11.73 -11.93
CA ILE A 397 -6.76 -12.31 -10.60
C ILE A 397 -7.94 -13.30 -10.58
N SER A 398 -8.14 -14.00 -9.48
CA SER A 398 -9.26 -14.95 -9.30
C SER A 398 -10.55 -14.21 -8.97
N TRP A 399 -11.21 -13.64 -10.01
CA TRP A 399 -12.35 -12.72 -9.87
C TRP A 399 -13.56 -13.31 -9.15
N GLU A 400 -13.77 -14.63 -9.24
CA GLU A 400 -14.91 -15.33 -8.66
C GLU A 400 -14.60 -15.93 -7.28
N ASN A 401 -13.33 -15.93 -6.84
CA ASN A 401 -12.94 -16.42 -5.54
C ASN A 401 -13.27 -15.40 -4.44
N PRO A 402 -14.16 -15.74 -3.47
CA PRO A 402 -14.54 -14.82 -2.41
C PRO A 402 -13.37 -14.42 -1.48
N ASP A 403 -12.40 -15.32 -1.26
CA ASP A 403 -11.25 -15.02 -0.39
C ASP A 403 -10.30 -14.02 -1.06
N THR A 404 -10.14 -14.09 -2.40
CA THR A 404 -9.42 -13.08 -3.18
C THR A 404 -10.09 -11.70 -3.05
N TYR A 405 -11.43 -11.64 -3.11
CA TYR A 405 -12.17 -10.40 -2.91
C TYR A 405 -11.99 -9.84 -1.49
N VAL A 406 -12.07 -10.71 -0.48
CA VAL A 406 -11.85 -10.32 0.93
C VAL A 406 -10.45 -9.76 1.13
N ASN A 407 -9.43 -10.39 0.55
CA ASN A 407 -8.05 -9.92 0.61
C ASN A 407 -7.89 -8.53 -0.05
N ALA A 408 -8.42 -8.35 -1.28
CA ALA A 408 -8.39 -7.06 -1.97
C ALA A 408 -9.11 -5.95 -1.18
N LYS A 409 -10.30 -6.25 -0.64
CA LYS A 409 -11.10 -5.35 0.18
C LYS A 409 -10.37 -4.96 1.47
N GLN A 410 -9.68 -5.93 2.13
CA GLN A 410 -8.90 -5.65 3.34
C GLN A 410 -7.75 -4.70 3.03
N GLN A 411 -6.94 -4.98 2.00
CA GLN A 411 -5.81 -4.11 1.62
C GLN A 411 -6.28 -2.69 1.25
N LEU A 412 -7.42 -2.55 0.56
CA LEU A 412 -8.02 -1.25 0.26
C LEU A 412 -8.50 -0.53 1.52
N THR A 413 -9.09 -1.26 2.47
CA THR A 413 -9.52 -0.71 3.76
C THR A 413 -8.35 -0.20 4.56
N ASP A 414 -7.28 -1.00 4.68
CA ASP A 414 -6.08 -0.64 5.42
C ASP A 414 -5.40 0.60 4.82
N LEU A 415 -5.29 0.65 3.48
CA LEU A 415 -4.75 1.81 2.77
C LEU A 415 -5.55 3.08 3.08
N ILE A 416 -6.88 3.03 2.94
CA ILE A 416 -7.74 4.21 3.11
C ILE A 416 -7.77 4.63 4.58
N VAL A 417 -7.93 3.69 5.52
CA VAL A 417 -7.96 3.99 6.96
C VAL A 417 -6.65 4.66 7.39
N ARG A 418 -5.50 4.15 6.94
CA ARG A 418 -4.18 4.71 7.24
C ARG A 418 -4.01 6.13 6.70
N ASP A 419 -4.40 6.36 5.44
CA ASP A 419 -3.98 7.56 4.69
C ASP A 419 -5.09 8.61 4.49
N LYS A 420 -6.33 8.37 4.95
CA LYS A 420 -7.48 9.28 4.73
C LYS A 420 -7.31 10.69 5.30
N ASN A 421 -6.37 10.91 6.23
CA ASN A 421 -6.05 12.24 6.75
C ASN A 421 -4.90 12.94 5.99
N ARG A 422 -4.31 12.30 4.97
CA ARG A 422 -3.20 12.88 4.20
C ARG A 422 -3.73 13.78 3.09
N ALA A 423 -3.32 15.05 3.09
CA ALA A 423 -3.76 16.04 2.12
C ALA A 423 -3.28 15.71 0.70
N SER A 424 -2.08 15.15 0.57
CA SER A 424 -1.48 14.74 -0.70
C SER A 424 -2.32 13.71 -1.46
N VAL A 425 -2.93 12.75 -0.77
CA VAL A 425 -3.72 11.70 -1.41
C VAL A 425 -4.99 12.30 -2.01
N ILE A 426 -5.12 12.23 -3.34
CA ILE A 426 -6.28 12.74 -4.09
C ILE A 426 -7.06 11.63 -4.81
N VAL A 427 -6.44 10.47 -5.04
CA VAL A 427 -7.04 9.34 -5.75
C VAL A 427 -6.82 8.04 -4.98
N TRP A 428 -7.91 7.29 -4.78
CA TRP A 428 -7.89 5.89 -4.43
C TRP A 428 -8.02 5.05 -5.70
N SER A 429 -6.96 4.34 -6.06
CA SER A 429 -6.95 3.46 -7.24
C SER A 429 -7.22 2.03 -6.84
N ILE A 430 -8.20 1.44 -7.52
CA ILE A 430 -8.70 0.09 -7.20
C ILE A 430 -8.11 -0.99 -8.09
N GLY A 431 -7.24 -0.65 -9.05
CA GLY A 431 -6.54 -1.65 -9.86
C GLY A 431 -5.90 -1.12 -11.13
N ASN A 432 -5.14 -1.99 -11.79
CA ASN A 432 -4.37 -1.70 -13.00
C ASN A 432 -4.51 -2.79 -14.07
N GLU A 433 -4.89 -2.40 -15.30
CA GLU A 433 -4.92 -3.25 -16.52
C GLU A 433 -5.59 -4.62 -16.28
N THR A 434 -6.80 -4.58 -15.77
CA THR A 434 -7.57 -5.78 -15.44
C THR A 434 -8.43 -6.21 -16.63
N PRO A 435 -8.23 -7.43 -17.21
CA PRO A 435 -8.92 -7.87 -18.41
C PRO A 435 -10.45 -7.88 -18.26
N LEU A 436 -11.16 -7.45 -19.31
CA LEU A 436 -12.61 -7.31 -19.30
C LEU A 436 -13.31 -8.65 -19.11
N SER A 437 -14.17 -8.72 -18.10
CA SER A 437 -15.11 -9.82 -17.88
C SER A 437 -16.23 -9.38 -16.93
N GLU A 438 -17.36 -10.07 -16.93
CA GLU A 438 -18.47 -9.78 -16.03
C GLU A 438 -18.07 -9.97 -14.54
N PRO A 439 -17.38 -11.07 -14.13
CA PRO A 439 -16.89 -11.21 -12.75
C PRO A 439 -15.95 -10.07 -12.34
N ARG A 440 -15.01 -9.67 -13.23
CA ARG A 440 -14.11 -8.53 -12.98
C ARG A 440 -14.90 -7.23 -12.79
N HIS A 441 -15.89 -6.97 -13.63
CA HIS A 441 -16.69 -5.74 -13.52
C HIS A 441 -17.41 -5.66 -12.17
N LYS A 442 -18.02 -6.76 -11.73
CA LYS A 442 -18.65 -6.86 -10.40
C LYS A 442 -17.65 -6.65 -9.26
N PHE A 443 -16.50 -7.33 -9.33
CA PHE A 443 -15.43 -7.23 -8.32
C PHE A 443 -14.93 -5.79 -8.16
N MET A 444 -14.53 -5.16 -9.28
CA MET A 444 -14.01 -3.79 -9.30
C MET A 444 -15.07 -2.76 -8.88
N GLY A 445 -16.30 -2.91 -9.35
CA GLY A 445 -17.42 -2.04 -8.94
C GLY A 445 -17.71 -2.12 -7.44
N ASN A 446 -17.57 -3.29 -6.83
CA ASN A 446 -17.69 -3.43 -5.38
C ASN A 446 -16.53 -2.77 -4.63
N LEU A 447 -15.29 -2.87 -5.13
CA LEU A 447 -14.16 -2.14 -4.53
C LEU A 447 -14.35 -0.61 -4.63
N ALA A 448 -14.88 -0.11 -5.76
CA ALA A 448 -15.21 1.33 -5.88
C ALA A 448 -16.22 1.79 -4.83
N LYS A 449 -17.25 0.97 -4.55
CA LYS A 449 -18.23 1.25 -3.47
C LYS A 449 -17.57 1.24 -2.09
N VAL A 450 -16.68 0.28 -1.83
CA VAL A 450 -15.91 0.22 -0.57
C VAL A 450 -15.08 1.48 -0.38
N ALA A 451 -14.33 1.90 -1.41
CA ALA A 451 -13.51 3.13 -1.35
C ALA A 451 -14.35 4.36 -1.00
N ARG A 452 -15.50 4.55 -1.67
CA ARG A 452 -16.40 5.68 -1.40
C ARG A 452 -17.08 5.62 -0.04
N GLY A 453 -17.36 4.41 0.46
CA GLY A 453 -17.93 4.23 1.80
C GLY A 453 -16.96 4.58 2.92
N LEU A 454 -15.66 4.34 2.71
CA LEU A 454 -14.61 4.65 3.68
C LEU A 454 -14.18 6.12 3.61
N ASP A 455 -14.10 6.67 2.38
CA ASP A 455 -13.74 8.06 2.17
C ASP A 455 -14.39 8.64 0.91
N ASP A 456 -15.31 9.53 1.10
CA ASP A 456 -16.08 10.21 0.05
C ASP A 456 -15.44 11.53 -0.43
N THR A 457 -14.27 11.89 0.09
CA THR A 457 -13.60 13.19 -0.18
C THR A 457 -12.42 13.08 -1.15
N ARG A 458 -12.14 11.88 -1.68
CA ARG A 458 -11.15 11.62 -2.74
C ARG A 458 -11.84 11.04 -3.96
N LEU A 459 -11.11 11.10 -5.07
CA LEU A 459 -11.54 10.51 -6.33
C LEU A 459 -11.23 9.01 -6.34
N VAL A 460 -12.07 8.24 -7.01
CA VAL A 460 -11.83 6.80 -7.25
C VAL A 460 -11.47 6.59 -8.71
N ALA A 461 -10.41 5.82 -8.98
CA ALA A 461 -9.95 5.54 -10.32
C ALA A 461 -9.37 4.11 -10.45
N ALA A 462 -9.04 3.71 -11.68
CA ALA A 462 -8.28 2.53 -12.04
C ALA A 462 -7.62 2.77 -13.39
N ALA A 463 -6.46 2.17 -13.67
CA ALA A 463 -5.96 2.08 -15.04
C ALA A 463 -6.82 1.06 -15.79
N LEU A 464 -7.65 1.56 -16.72
CA LEU A 464 -8.63 0.81 -17.48
C LEU A 464 -8.01 0.11 -18.68
N GLU A 465 -8.72 -0.91 -19.18
CA GLU A 465 -8.37 -1.55 -20.44
C GLU A 465 -8.74 -0.67 -21.64
N VAL A 466 -7.86 -0.66 -22.64
CA VAL A 466 -8.09 -0.05 -23.95
C VAL A 466 -7.92 -1.10 -25.04
N HIS A 467 -8.61 -0.89 -26.16
CA HIS A 467 -8.39 -1.67 -27.37
C HIS A 467 -8.12 -0.75 -28.56
N ARG A 468 -7.79 -1.33 -29.70
CA ARG A 468 -7.39 -0.58 -30.88
C ARG A 468 -8.18 -1.03 -32.10
N GLU A 469 -8.61 -0.05 -32.87
CA GLU A 469 -9.16 -0.25 -34.22
C GLU A 469 -8.31 0.56 -35.21
N GLY A 470 -7.48 -0.12 -35.98
CA GLY A 470 -6.50 0.55 -36.85
C GLY A 470 -5.53 1.43 -36.03
N ARG A 471 -5.56 2.75 -36.27
CA ARG A 471 -4.76 3.75 -35.54
C ARG A 471 -5.58 4.53 -34.50
N THR A 472 -6.75 4.06 -34.14
CA THR A 472 -7.58 4.65 -33.08
C THR A 472 -7.49 3.81 -31.81
N ILE A 473 -7.13 4.44 -30.69
CA ILE A 473 -7.12 3.86 -29.37
C ILE A 473 -8.47 4.17 -28.71
N ILE A 474 -9.20 3.13 -28.30
CA ILE A 474 -10.57 3.23 -27.82
C ILE A 474 -10.62 2.89 -26.34
N LEU A 475 -11.15 3.82 -25.53
CA LEU A 475 -11.45 3.62 -24.11
C LEU A 475 -12.98 3.53 -23.91
N ASN A 476 -13.47 2.31 -23.69
CA ASN A 476 -14.90 2.01 -23.47
C ASN A 476 -15.12 0.96 -22.37
N ASP A 477 -14.14 0.74 -21.48
CA ASP A 477 -14.25 -0.18 -20.34
C ASP A 477 -15.43 0.21 -19.44
N PRO A 478 -16.46 -0.65 -19.24
CA PRO A 478 -17.67 -0.31 -18.48
C PRO A 478 -17.41 0.17 -17.03
N LEU A 479 -16.25 -0.14 -16.45
CA LEU A 479 -15.87 0.37 -15.13
C LEU A 479 -15.74 1.91 -15.14
N GLY A 480 -15.46 2.51 -16.29
CA GLY A 480 -15.40 3.96 -16.46
C GLY A 480 -16.64 4.71 -15.99
N GLU A 481 -17.84 4.07 -16.03
CA GLU A 481 -19.06 4.65 -15.49
C GLU A 481 -19.06 4.78 -13.96
N GLN A 482 -18.35 3.87 -13.27
CA GLN A 482 -18.38 3.71 -11.82
C GLN A 482 -17.26 4.45 -11.09
N ILE A 483 -16.32 5.08 -11.81
CA ILE A 483 -15.16 5.80 -11.26
C ILE A 483 -15.18 7.28 -11.64
N ASP A 484 -14.39 8.10 -10.98
CA ASP A 484 -14.43 9.56 -11.11
C ASP A 484 -13.49 10.09 -12.20
N LEU A 485 -12.35 9.42 -12.38
CA LEU A 485 -11.36 9.66 -13.43
C LEU A 485 -11.27 8.46 -14.35
N VAL A 486 -11.23 8.65 -15.66
CA VAL A 486 -10.89 7.59 -16.61
C VAL A 486 -9.41 7.68 -16.92
N SER A 487 -8.74 6.54 -16.87
CA SER A 487 -7.29 6.49 -17.04
C SER A 487 -6.87 5.16 -17.67
N PHE A 488 -5.77 5.16 -18.37
CA PHE A 488 -5.25 4.00 -19.06
C PHE A 488 -3.75 4.10 -19.31
N ASN A 489 -3.13 2.96 -19.64
CA ASN A 489 -1.72 2.84 -20.00
C ASN A 489 -1.57 2.85 -21.52
N GLU A 490 -0.50 3.50 -22.02
CA GLU A 490 -0.28 3.68 -23.44
C GLU A 490 1.20 3.52 -23.81
N TYR A 491 1.50 2.53 -24.67
CA TYR A 491 2.87 2.19 -25.02
C TYR A 491 3.14 2.14 -26.53
N ALA A 492 2.44 2.93 -27.34
CA ALA A 492 2.73 3.09 -28.76
C ALA A 492 4.17 3.58 -28.97
N GLY A 493 4.87 2.98 -29.93
CA GLY A 493 6.28 3.21 -30.21
C GLY A 493 7.23 2.35 -29.36
N TRP A 494 6.74 1.64 -28.35
CA TRP A 494 7.55 0.70 -27.57
C TRP A 494 7.11 -0.76 -27.73
N TYR A 495 5.94 -1.14 -27.26
CA TYR A 495 5.44 -2.51 -27.43
C TYR A 495 4.73 -2.73 -28.76
N TRP A 496 4.17 -1.68 -29.33
CA TRP A 496 3.41 -1.67 -30.58
C TRP A 496 3.44 -0.29 -31.24
N GLY A 497 2.84 -0.15 -32.44
CA GLY A 497 2.60 1.16 -33.07
C GLY A 497 3.75 1.69 -33.93
N GLY A 498 4.80 0.91 -34.13
CA GLY A 498 5.92 1.28 -35.01
C GLY A 498 7.01 2.10 -34.34
N THR A 499 7.64 2.99 -35.08
CA THR A 499 8.73 3.87 -34.64
C THR A 499 8.19 5.07 -33.84
N PRO A 500 9.05 5.81 -33.13
CA PRO A 500 8.64 7.02 -32.42
C PRO A 500 7.91 8.06 -33.28
N THR A 501 8.21 8.15 -34.57
CA THR A 501 7.56 9.11 -35.51
C THR A 501 6.22 8.61 -36.02
N GLU A 502 6.06 7.30 -36.23
CA GLU A 502 4.81 6.72 -36.76
C GLU A 502 3.63 6.79 -35.77
N ILE A 503 3.90 6.94 -34.47
CA ILE A 503 2.85 7.06 -33.47
C ILE A 503 2.10 8.39 -33.55
N LEU A 504 2.64 9.39 -34.21
CA LEU A 504 1.99 10.69 -34.38
C LEU A 504 0.65 10.63 -35.13
N ASP A 505 0.41 9.55 -35.89
CA ASP A 505 -0.84 9.37 -36.63
C ASP A 505 -1.97 8.74 -35.81
N TYR A 506 -1.70 8.34 -34.55
CA TYR A 506 -2.73 7.76 -33.69
C TYR A 506 -3.72 8.82 -33.20
N SER A 507 -4.97 8.39 -33.02
CA SER A 507 -6.09 9.16 -32.48
C SER A 507 -6.71 8.41 -31.31
N PHE A 508 -7.60 9.09 -30.58
CA PHE A 508 -8.24 8.54 -29.39
C PHE A 508 -9.77 8.69 -29.50
N ASP A 509 -10.47 7.66 -29.05
CA ASP A 509 -11.93 7.65 -28.91
C ASP A 509 -12.27 7.30 -27.46
N ILE A 510 -12.45 8.32 -26.63
CA ILE A 510 -12.76 8.19 -25.21
C ILE A 510 -14.29 8.30 -25.06
N LYS A 511 -14.95 7.22 -24.64
CA LYS A 511 -16.42 7.15 -24.53
C LYS A 511 -17.00 7.89 -23.32
N TYR A 512 -16.18 8.54 -22.52
CA TYR A 512 -16.56 9.19 -21.26
C TYR A 512 -16.32 10.71 -21.29
N LYS A 513 -17.26 11.48 -20.74
CA LYS A 513 -17.10 12.92 -20.49
C LYS A 513 -16.59 13.16 -19.07
N LYS A 514 -15.40 12.65 -18.78
CA LYS A 514 -14.70 12.69 -17.48
C LYS A 514 -13.26 13.14 -17.68
N PRO A 515 -12.57 13.59 -16.62
CA PRO A 515 -11.15 13.90 -16.74
C PRO A 515 -10.35 12.64 -17.11
N VAL A 516 -9.42 12.78 -18.06
CA VAL A 516 -8.56 11.70 -18.54
C VAL A 516 -7.17 11.84 -17.91
N VAL A 517 -6.64 10.74 -17.37
CA VAL A 517 -5.26 10.66 -16.86
C VAL A 517 -4.55 9.48 -17.53
N ILE A 518 -3.41 9.75 -18.16
CA ILE A 518 -2.55 8.68 -18.68
C ILE A 518 -1.69 8.15 -17.55
N THR A 519 -1.94 6.91 -17.16
CA THR A 519 -1.30 6.29 -16.00
C THR A 519 0.06 5.70 -16.29
N GLU A 520 0.34 5.36 -17.55
CA GLU A 520 1.65 4.90 -17.98
C GLU A 520 1.89 5.21 -19.46
N PHE A 521 3.11 5.57 -19.80
CA PHE A 521 3.67 5.60 -21.17
C PHE A 521 5.19 5.64 -21.09
N GLY A 522 5.88 5.41 -22.20
CA GLY A 522 7.33 5.47 -22.28
C GLY A 522 7.94 4.24 -22.96
N GLY A 523 9.23 4.06 -22.80
CA GLY A 523 10.00 2.93 -23.33
C GLY A 523 11.34 2.80 -22.62
N ASP A 524 12.00 1.65 -22.79
CA ASP A 524 13.24 1.33 -22.10
C ASP A 524 14.44 2.06 -22.75
N ALA A 525 15.41 2.48 -21.92
CA ALA A 525 16.76 2.85 -22.33
C ALA A 525 17.78 2.37 -21.29
N LEU A 526 18.88 1.80 -21.74
CA LEU A 526 20.01 1.48 -20.86
C LEU A 526 20.79 2.77 -20.58
N GLY A 527 20.88 3.18 -19.32
CA GLY A 527 21.57 4.41 -18.94
C GLY A 527 23.02 4.45 -19.41
N GLY A 528 23.39 5.51 -20.15
CA GLY A 528 24.71 5.67 -20.76
C GLY A 528 24.90 4.92 -22.10
N PHE A 529 23.87 4.28 -22.62
CA PHE A 529 23.92 3.69 -23.97
C PHE A 529 23.35 4.69 -24.98
N HIS A 530 24.21 5.16 -25.91
CA HIS A 530 23.93 6.22 -26.86
C HIS A 530 23.97 5.71 -28.29
N GLY A 531 23.21 6.34 -29.21
CA GLY A 531 23.12 6.01 -30.63
C GLY A 531 22.16 6.95 -31.36
N ASP A 532 21.67 6.52 -32.51
CA ASP A 532 20.64 7.28 -33.22
C ASP A 532 19.23 7.04 -32.62
N ALA A 533 18.33 7.98 -32.91
CA ALA A 533 16.96 7.98 -32.35
C ALA A 533 16.09 6.80 -32.82
N ASN A 534 16.51 5.96 -33.74
CA ASN A 534 15.81 4.75 -34.19
C ASN A 534 16.40 3.48 -33.58
N THR A 535 17.56 3.57 -32.93
CA THR A 535 18.19 2.42 -32.26
C THR A 535 17.57 2.21 -30.88
N ARG A 536 16.76 1.17 -30.74
CA ARG A 536 16.11 0.82 -29.44
C ARG A 536 17.15 0.64 -28.33
N TRP A 537 16.76 0.90 -27.10
CA TRP A 537 17.55 0.84 -25.87
C TRP A 537 18.54 2.00 -25.69
N THR A 538 18.73 2.89 -26.69
CA THR A 538 19.51 4.12 -26.52
C THR A 538 18.71 5.18 -25.77
N GLU A 539 19.40 6.10 -25.13
CA GLU A 539 18.75 7.25 -24.48
C GLU A 539 18.08 8.17 -25.51
N GLU A 540 18.65 8.28 -26.71
CA GLU A 540 18.10 9.06 -27.83
C GLU A 540 16.79 8.47 -28.37
N TYR A 541 16.67 7.13 -28.41
CA TYR A 541 15.39 6.48 -28.74
C TYR A 541 14.32 6.81 -27.69
N GLN A 542 14.65 6.67 -26.40
CA GLN A 542 13.74 6.98 -25.31
C GLN A 542 13.31 8.45 -25.35
N GLU A 543 14.27 9.36 -25.57
CA GLU A 543 13.98 10.79 -25.69
C GLU A 543 13.05 11.11 -26.87
N ALA A 544 13.33 10.57 -28.06
CA ALA A 544 12.50 10.75 -29.25
C ALA A 544 11.09 10.18 -29.04
N LEU A 545 11.00 9.02 -28.39
CA LEU A 545 9.72 8.40 -28.04
C LEU A 545 8.90 9.30 -27.10
N TYR A 546 9.51 9.82 -26.03
CA TYR A 546 8.84 10.73 -25.10
C TYR A 546 8.36 12.00 -25.80
N LYS A 547 9.19 12.62 -26.64
CA LYS A 547 8.79 13.82 -27.42
C LYS A 547 7.53 13.56 -28.25
N ASN A 548 7.48 12.43 -28.94
CA ASN A 548 6.36 12.10 -29.83
C ASN A 548 5.13 11.57 -29.08
N GLN A 549 5.32 10.78 -28.01
CA GLN A 549 4.19 10.38 -27.14
C GLN A 549 3.52 11.60 -26.48
N LEU A 550 4.27 12.59 -26.01
CA LEU A 550 3.69 13.83 -25.45
C LEU A 550 2.85 14.59 -26.47
N ILE A 551 3.27 14.62 -27.76
CA ILE A 551 2.48 15.23 -28.85
C ILE A 551 1.23 14.38 -29.13
N MET A 552 1.37 13.05 -29.24
CA MET A 552 0.27 12.12 -29.50
C MET A 552 -0.79 12.20 -28.40
N LEU A 553 -0.38 12.06 -27.13
CA LEU A 553 -1.27 12.12 -25.96
C LEU A 553 -1.93 13.49 -25.79
N GLY A 554 -1.27 14.55 -26.22
CA GLY A 554 -1.81 15.92 -26.22
C GLY A 554 -3.06 16.12 -27.10
N LYS A 555 -3.39 15.14 -27.97
CA LYS A 555 -4.63 15.14 -28.79
C LYS A 555 -5.85 14.65 -28.02
N ILE A 556 -5.69 14.10 -26.82
CA ILE A 556 -6.81 13.58 -26.02
C ILE A 556 -7.62 14.73 -25.45
N ASP A 557 -8.90 14.77 -25.82
CA ASP A 557 -9.86 15.67 -25.19
C ASP A 557 -10.03 15.32 -23.71
N GLY A 558 -10.13 16.33 -22.85
CA GLY A 558 -10.27 16.12 -21.41
C GLY A 558 -9.00 15.61 -20.71
N LEU A 559 -7.82 15.59 -21.36
CA LEU A 559 -6.56 15.23 -20.71
C LEU A 559 -6.23 16.19 -19.57
N ARG A 560 -6.13 15.67 -18.33
CA ARG A 560 -5.87 16.45 -17.11
C ARG A 560 -4.70 15.94 -16.30
N GLY A 561 -3.98 14.94 -16.78
CA GLY A 561 -2.78 14.48 -16.12
C GLY A 561 -2.09 13.31 -16.81
N MET A 562 -0.87 13.06 -16.40
CA MET A 562 -0.10 11.92 -16.86
C MET A 562 0.96 11.51 -15.85
N THR A 563 1.26 10.22 -15.81
CA THR A 563 2.31 9.63 -14.98
C THR A 563 3.11 8.61 -15.81
N PRO A 564 4.12 9.07 -16.56
CA PRO A 564 4.95 8.13 -17.34
C PRO A 564 5.50 6.99 -16.49
N TRP A 565 5.75 5.87 -17.12
CA TRP A 565 6.39 4.70 -16.55
C TRP A 565 7.87 4.72 -16.90
N ILE A 566 8.74 5.06 -15.99
CA ILE A 566 8.66 5.24 -14.54
C ILE A 566 9.78 6.19 -14.08
N LEU A 567 9.79 6.67 -12.84
CA LEU A 567 10.83 7.58 -12.34
C LEU A 567 12.22 6.96 -12.41
N ALA A 568 12.40 5.74 -11.88
CA ALA A 568 13.70 5.08 -11.83
C ALA A 568 13.61 3.64 -12.34
N ASP A 569 14.71 3.13 -12.88
CA ASP A 569 14.85 1.72 -13.22
C ASP A 569 14.60 0.87 -11.96
N PHE A 570 13.93 -0.27 -12.11
CA PHE A 570 13.56 -1.16 -11.02
C PHE A 570 13.72 -2.64 -11.39
N ARG A 571 13.86 -3.49 -10.37
CA ARG A 571 14.02 -4.94 -10.57
C ARG A 571 12.72 -5.60 -10.99
N SER A 572 12.82 -6.46 -12.03
CA SER A 572 11.70 -7.31 -12.46
C SER A 572 12.20 -8.66 -12.97
N PRO A 573 11.61 -9.79 -12.50
CA PRO A 573 11.97 -11.12 -12.99
C PRO A 573 11.53 -11.34 -14.45
N ARG A 574 10.64 -10.51 -14.98
CA ARG A 574 10.15 -10.55 -16.36
C ARG A 574 11.10 -9.87 -17.37
N ARG A 575 12.23 -9.32 -16.92
CA ARG A 575 13.17 -8.55 -17.74
C ARG A 575 14.54 -9.22 -17.83
N PRO A 576 14.62 -10.48 -18.33
CA PRO A 576 15.87 -11.27 -18.29
C PRO A 576 16.82 -10.98 -19.45
N HIS A 577 16.51 -10.05 -20.37
CA HIS A 577 17.36 -9.80 -21.55
C HIS A 577 18.83 -9.57 -21.14
N PRO A 578 19.79 -10.42 -21.65
CA PRO A 578 21.13 -10.52 -21.07
C PRO A 578 22.01 -9.29 -21.30
N VAL A 579 21.70 -8.48 -22.31
CA VAL A 579 22.49 -7.28 -22.64
C VAL A 579 21.91 -6.04 -21.99
N TYR A 580 20.62 -5.74 -22.25
CA TYR A 580 20.05 -4.45 -21.90
C TYR A 580 19.34 -4.44 -20.53
N GLN A 581 18.67 -5.54 -20.17
CA GLN A 581 17.80 -5.55 -18.99
C GLN A 581 18.47 -6.16 -17.75
N LYS A 582 18.98 -7.39 -17.82
CA LYS A 582 19.61 -8.07 -16.66
C LYS A 582 18.75 -8.03 -15.40
N PHE A 583 17.46 -8.37 -15.56
CA PHE A 583 16.42 -8.26 -14.53
C PHE A 583 16.07 -6.84 -14.07
N TRP A 584 16.37 -5.82 -14.87
CA TRP A 584 15.90 -4.46 -14.66
C TRP A 584 14.87 -4.06 -15.73
N ASN A 585 13.77 -3.47 -15.32
CA ASN A 585 12.91 -2.70 -16.21
C ASN A 585 13.59 -1.34 -16.42
N ARG A 586 13.98 -1.07 -17.67
CA ARG A 586 14.79 0.10 -18.04
C ARG A 586 13.98 1.31 -18.47
N LYS A 587 12.67 1.32 -18.19
CA LYS A 587 11.80 2.47 -18.50
C LYS A 587 12.02 3.66 -17.58
N GLY A 588 12.80 3.52 -16.51
CA GLY A 588 13.18 4.61 -15.64
C GLY A 588 13.76 5.79 -16.37
N LEU A 589 13.42 7.00 -15.96
CA LEU A 589 14.05 8.25 -16.40
C LEU A 589 15.34 8.53 -15.60
N VAL A 590 15.50 7.84 -14.49
CA VAL A 590 16.74 7.75 -13.71
C VAL A 590 17.21 6.30 -13.76
N SER A 591 18.49 6.07 -14.04
CA SER A 591 19.06 4.73 -14.10
C SER A 591 19.22 4.11 -12.71
N GLU A 592 19.53 2.81 -12.64
CA GLU A 592 19.88 2.09 -11.42
C GLU A 592 21.13 2.61 -10.71
N THR A 593 21.87 3.50 -11.36
CA THR A 593 23.04 4.19 -10.77
C THR A 593 22.75 5.65 -10.38
N GLY A 594 21.48 6.08 -10.47
CA GLY A 594 21.07 7.44 -10.13
C GLY A 594 21.32 8.49 -11.23
N LYS A 595 21.75 8.08 -12.44
CA LYS A 595 21.96 8.99 -13.56
C LYS A 595 20.64 9.31 -14.26
N LYS A 596 20.36 10.59 -14.47
CA LYS A 596 19.21 11.06 -15.23
C LYS A 596 19.45 10.85 -16.72
N LYS A 597 18.52 10.15 -17.39
CA LYS A 597 18.56 9.90 -18.84
C LYS A 597 18.03 11.10 -19.62
N LEU A 598 18.24 11.17 -20.93
CA LEU A 598 17.82 12.31 -21.78
C LEU A 598 16.32 12.62 -21.66
N ALA A 599 15.48 11.60 -21.64
CA ALA A 599 14.02 11.76 -21.52
C ALA A 599 13.57 12.40 -20.19
N PHE A 600 14.38 12.36 -19.11
CA PHE A 600 14.14 13.09 -17.88
C PHE A 600 14.00 14.59 -18.13
N TYR A 601 14.91 15.15 -18.90
CA TYR A 601 14.94 16.57 -19.22
C TYR A 601 13.82 16.97 -20.19
N THR A 602 13.51 16.10 -21.16
CA THR A 602 12.37 16.28 -22.07
C THR A 602 11.05 16.41 -21.31
N LEU A 603 10.81 15.53 -20.34
CA LEU A 603 9.60 15.56 -19.52
C LEU A 603 9.57 16.78 -18.59
N ARG A 604 10.71 17.11 -17.96
CA ARG A 604 10.85 18.31 -17.12
C ARG A 604 10.44 19.57 -17.88
N ASP A 605 10.96 19.75 -19.09
CA ASP A 605 10.71 20.94 -19.90
C ASP A 605 9.25 21.01 -20.40
N PHE A 606 8.64 19.86 -20.67
CA PHE A 606 7.22 19.77 -20.94
C PHE A 606 6.38 20.19 -19.71
N TYR A 607 6.73 19.70 -18.52
CA TYR A 607 6.01 20.03 -17.29
C TYR A 607 6.17 21.49 -16.87
N LEU A 608 7.29 22.13 -17.17
CA LEU A 608 7.44 23.58 -16.99
C LEU A 608 6.39 24.35 -17.82
N LYS A 609 6.21 23.98 -19.10
CA LYS A 609 5.20 24.59 -19.99
C LYS A 609 3.77 24.35 -19.47
N MET A 610 3.49 23.13 -18.98
CA MET A 610 2.18 22.81 -18.40
C MET A 610 1.92 23.56 -17.09
N GLN A 611 2.95 23.79 -16.28
CA GLN A 611 2.82 24.62 -15.07
C GLN A 611 2.44 26.07 -15.42
N GLU A 612 3.04 26.64 -16.45
CA GLU A 612 2.69 28.00 -16.89
C GLU A 612 1.27 28.09 -17.43
N LYS A 613 0.81 27.06 -18.17
CA LYS A 613 -0.54 27.01 -18.75
C LYS A 613 -1.65 26.90 -17.71
N TYR A 614 -1.38 26.28 -16.55
CA TYR A 614 -2.38 26.01 -15.49
C TYR A 614 -2.10 26.82 -14.20
N LYS A 615 -1.39 27.94 -14.29
CA LYS A 615 -1.31 28.94 -13.21
C LYS A 615 -2.65 29.71 -13.08
#